data_6762ca56c3d083d254c2fee8997a172e
#
_entry.id   6762ca56c3d083d254c2fee8997a172e
#
_cell.length_a   1.000
_cell.length_b   1.000
_cell.length_c   1.000
_cell.angle_alpha   90.00
_cell.angle_beta   90.00
_cell.angle_gamma   90.00
#
_symmetry.space_group_name_H-M   'P 1'
#
loop_
_entity.id
_entity.type
_entity.pdbx_description
1 polymer ?
#
loop_
_entity_poly.entity_id
_entity_poly.type
_entity_poly.pdbx_seq_one_letter_code
_entity_poly.pdbx_strand_id
1 'polypeptide(L)'
;MDSINKNQPEENREDLSGRKAISKMKDLVEDAESCFFSTMSATGPSGGVRPMSVQECDDHGALWFLSASDSHKNREIEADPRVKLFFQGSKHSDFLSLSGRASISRDKAKIKELWKPVLKVWFTEGEDDPRITVIRVDPEDGYYWDNKHGNAVAGVKMLIGAAIGKTLDDSIEGTLRL
;
A
#
# COMPACT_ATOMS: atom_id res chain seq x y z
N MET A 1 -17.23 -0.44 13.60
CA MET A 1 -17.17 -1.83 14.14
C MET A 1 -17.09 -1.77 15.65
N ASP A 2 -18.24 -1.73 16.31
CA ASP A 2 -18.28 -1.13 17.66
C ASP A 2 -18.42 -2.13 18.82
N SER A 3 -18.55 -3.43 18.50
CA SER A 3 -18.82 -4.42 19.56
C SER A 3 -17.55 -4.96 20.24
N ILE A 4 -16.44 -5.04 19.53
CA ILE A 4 -15.17 -5.57 20.07
C ILE A 4 -14.50 -4.50 20.94
N ASN A 5 -14.63 -3.22 20.56
CA ASN A 5 -13.96 -2.09 21.24
C ASN A 5 -14.80 -1.44 22.34
N LYS A 6 -16.03 -1.89 22.56
CA LYS A 6 -16.99 -1.26 23.48
C LYS A 6 -16.54 -1.15 24.96
N ASN A 7 -15.58 -1.96 25.36
CA ASN A 7 -15.08 -2.02 26.74
C ASN A 7 -13.59 -1.71 26.86
N GLN A 8 -12.97 -1.06 25.86
CA GLN A 8 -11.56 -0.74 25.88
C GLN A 8 -11.33 0.58 26.61
N PRO A 9 -10.31 0.65 27.48
CA PRO A 9 -9.97 1.86 28.20
C PRO A 9 -9.25 2.91 27.35
N GLU A 10 -8.78 2.54 26.16
CA GLU A 10 -8.00 3.40 25.26
C GLU A 10 -8.74 3.62 23.93
N GLU A 11 -8.66 4.84 23.41
CA GLU A 11 -9.22 5.17 22.09
C GLU A 11 -8.42 4.48 21.00
N ASN A 12 -9.11 3.70 20.15
CA ASN A 12 -8.49 2.88 19.09
C ASN A 12 -8.61 3.50 17.71
N ARG A 13 -9.06 4.75 17.63
CA ARG A 13 -9.27 5.44 16.35
C ARG A 13 -8.50 6.74 16.29
N GLU A 14 -7.73 6.90 15.21
CA GLU A 14 -7.04 8.14 14.89
C GLU A 14 -7.15 8.43 13.38
N ASP A 15 -7.98 9.42 13.02
CA ASP A 15 -8.10 9.90 11.65
C ASP A 15 -6.99 10.91 11.37
N LEU A 16 -6.24 10.70 10.29
CA LEU A 16 -5.08 11.52 9.92
C LEU A 16 -5.33 12.28 8.62
N SER A 17 -4.69 13.45 8.49
CA SER A 17 -4.75 14.26 7.28
C SER A 17 -3.41 14.95 6.95
N GLY A 18 -3.22 15.28 5.68
CA GLY A 18 -2.05 15.99 5.19
C GLY A 18 -0.74 15.28 5.52
N ARG A 19 0.27 16.00 6.02
CA ARG A 19 1.60 15.43 6.28
C ARG A 19 1.60 14.22 7.22
N LYS A 20 0.71 14.20 8.22
CA LYS A 20 0.62 13.06 9.14
C LYS A 20 0.07 11.82 8.43
N ALA A 21 -0.93 11.99 7.56
CA ALA A 21 -1.46 10.90 6.75
C ALA A 21 -0.41 10.36 5.78
N ILE A 22 0.33 11.24 5.10
CA ILE A 22 1.42 10.86 4.19
C ILE A 22 2.52 10.09 4.94
N SER A 23 2.95 10.58 6.11
CA SER A 23 3.98 9.89 6.92
C SER A 23 3.52 8.49 7.32
N LYS A 24 2.30 8.36 7.86
CA LYS A 24 1.74 7.07 8.25
C LYS A 24 1.60 6.10 7.08
N MET A 25 1.11 6.60 5.95
CA MET A 25 1.02 5.81 4.72
C MET A 25 2.40 5.33 4.26
N LYS A 26 3.40 6.22 4.27
CA LYS A 26 4.77 5.90 3.84
C LYS A 26 5.37 4.79 4.71
N ASP A 27 5.26 4.89 6.03
CA ASP A 27 5.73 3.87 6.96
C ASP A 27 5.12 2.49 6.65
N LEU A 28 3.78 2.42 6.48
CA LEU A 28 3.08 1.17 6.18
C LEU A 28 3.41 0.60 4.80
N VAL A 29 3.66 1.45 3.81
CA VAL A 29 4.06 1.03 2.46
C VAL A 29 5.49 0.50 2.46
N GLU A 30 6.41 1.14 3.18
CA GLU A 30 7.80 0.72 3.31
C GLU A 30 7.91 -0.64 4.02
N ASP A 31 7.12 -0.87 5.08
CA ASP A 31 7.06 -2.16 5.78
C ASP A 31 6.51 -3.30 4.91
N ALA A 32 5.53 -2.99 4.05
CA ALA A 32 4.91 -4.00 3.18
C ALA A 32 5.69 -4.28 1.89
N GLU A 33 6.44 -3.30 1.36
CA GLU A 33 7.21 -3.36 0.10
C GLU A 33 6.40 -3.72 -1.15
N SER A 34 5.25 -4.36 -0.99
CA SER A 34 4.38 -4.81 -2.09
C SER A 34 2.90 -4.68 -1.74
N CYS A 35 2.06 -4.64 -2.76
CA CYS A 35 0.61 -4.55 -2.60
C CYS A 35 -0.14 -5.44 -3.59
N PHE A 36 -1.41 -5.69 -3.30
CA PHE A 36 -2.38 -6.07 -4.32
C PHE A 36 -2.86 -4.77 -5.00
N PHE A 37 -2.48 -4.63 -6.27
CA PHE A 37 -2.85 -3.51 -7.12
C PHE A 37 -4.12 -3.86 -7.88
N SER A 38 -5.21 -3.14 -7.66
CA SER A 38 -6.52 -3.35 -8.29
C SER A 38 -6.86 -2.19 -9.23
N THR A 39 -7.13 -2.51 -10.48
CA THR A 39 -7.70 -1.59 -11.48
C THR A 39 -9.22 -1.71 -11.49
N MET A 40 -9.93 -0.67 -11.90
CA MET A 40 -11.40 -0.68 -11.97
C MET A 40 -11.93 -1.41 -13.21
N SER A 41 -11.12 -1.47 -14.27
CA SER A 41 -11.43 -2.19 -15.51
C SER A 41 -10.62 -3.47 -15.58
N ALA A 42 -11.26 -4.63 -15.71
CA ALA A 42 -10.60 -5.92 -15.74
C ALA A 42 -10.61 -6.47 -17.16
N THR A 43 -9.42 -6.55 -17.80
CA THR A 43 -9.27 -7.12 -19.16
C THR A 43 -8.52 -8.45 -19.17
N GLY A 44 -7.94 -8.84 -18.04
CA GLY A 44 -7.15 -10.06 -17.90
C GLY A 44 -7.78 -11.11 -16.99
N PRO A 45 -7.20 -12.31 -16.94
CA PRO A 45 -7.73 -13.42 -16.14
C PRO A 45 -7.66 -13.18 -14.62
N SER A 46 -6.87 -12.21 -14.16
CA SER A 46 -6.74 -11.85 -12.73
C SER A 46 -7.89 -11.03 -12.18
N GLY A 47 -8.93 -10.71 -12.99
CA GLY A 47 -10.04 -9.89 -12.54
C GLY A 47 -9.65 -8.47 -12.11
N GLY A 48 -8.60 -7.91 -12.72
CA GLY A 48 -8.12 -6.55 -12.39
C GLY A 48 -7.20 -6.47 -11.17
N VAL A 49 -6.91 -7.56 -10.47
CA VAL A 49 -6.05 -7.57 -9.26
C VAL A 49 -4.76 -8.33 -9.52
N ARG A 50 -3.62 -7.79 -9.07
CA ARG A 50 -2.29 -8.46 -9.18
C ARG A 50 -1.32 -7.94 -8.12
N PRO A 51 -0.34 -8.76 -7.68
CA PRO A 51 0.73 -8.28 -6.82
C PRO A 51 1.64 -7.32 -7.59
N MET A 52 2.08 -6.25 -6.92
CA MET A 52 3.01 -5.25 -7.44
C MET A 52 3.99 -4.83 -6.36
N SER A 53 5.29 -4.81 -6.69
CA SER A 53 6.31 -4.23 -5.80
C SER A 53 6.34 -2.72 -5.95
N VAL A 54 6.27 -2.01 -4.84
CA VAL A 54 6.48 -0.56 -4.80
C VAL A 54 7.96 -0.29 -5.01
N GLN A 55 8.29 0.57 -5.95
CA GLN A 55 9.68 0.95 -6.16
C GLN A 55 10.06 2.14 -5.30
N GLU A 56 9.12 3.05 -5.07
CA GLU A 56 9.28 4.24 -4.26
C GLU A 56 7.92 4.73 -3.75
N CYS A 57 7.91 5.27 -2.52
CA CYS A 57 6.91 6.19 -2.01
C CYS A 57 7.60 7.53 -1.78
N ASP A 58 7.31 8.53 -2.62
CA ASP A 58 8.00 9.81 -2.56
C ASP A 58 7.52 10.70 -1.38
N ASP A 59 8.19 11.83 -1.15
CA ASP A 59 7.90 12.73 -0.03
C ASP A 59 6.55 13.48 -0.17
N HIS A 60 5.94 13.40 -1.34
CA HIS A 60 4.59 13.93 -1.60
C HIS A 60 3.50 12.86 -1.48
N GLY A 61 3.89 11.59 -1.21
CA GLY A 61 3.00 10.46 -1.05
C GLY A 61 2.64 9.76 -2.35
N ALA A 62 3.23 10.12 -3.49
CA ALA A 62 3.01 9.37 -4.72
C ALA A 62 3.75 8.03 -4.67
N LEU A 63 3.08 6.98 -5.17
CA LEU A 63 3.61 5.63 -5.24
C LEU A 63 4.05 5.31 -6.67
N TRP A 64 5.26 4.75 -6.81
CA TRP A 64 5.87 4.51 -8.10
C TRP A 64 6.11 3.01 -8.34
N PHE A 65 5.75 2.56 -9.55
CA PHE A 65 5.86 1.17 -9.98
C PHE A 65 6.46 1.09 -11.38
N LEU A 66 7.11 -0.03 -11.69
CA LEU A 66 7.51 -0.37 -13.05
C LEU A 66 6.58 -1.44 -13.63
N SER A 67 6.25 -1.32 -14.91
CA SER A 67 5.33 -2.20 -15.62
C SER A 67 5.74 -2.39 -17.06
N ALA A 68 5.33 -3.51 -17.67
CA ALA A 68 5.46 -3.70 -19.11
C ALA A 68 4.31 -3.00 -19.86
N SER A 69 4.64 -2.27 -20.92
CA SER A 69 3.69 -1.47 -21.71
C SER A 69 2.57 -2.31 -22.36
N ASP A 70 2.84 -3.58 -22.63
CA ASP A 70 1.89 -4.53 -23.21
C ASP A 70 1.05 -5.27 -22.18
N SER A 71 1.21 -4.94 -20.88
CA SER A 71 0.46 -5.58 -19.81
C SER A 71 -1.02 -5.20 -19.81
N HIS A 72 -1.87 -6.11 -19.32
CA HIS A 72 -3.29 -5.83 -19.12
C HIS A 72 -3.51 -4.59 -18.22
N LYS A 73 -2.74 -4.44 -17.13
CA LYS A 73 -2.91 -3.32 -16.21
C LYS A 73 -2.64 -1.95 -16.85
N ASN A 74 -1.70 -1.84 -17.79
CA ASN A 74 -1.48 -0.58 -18.50
C ASN A 74 -2.72 -0.19 -19.31
N ARG A 75 -3.28 -1.12 -20.08
CA ARG A 75 -4.53 -0.90 -20.83
C ARG A 75 -5.73 -0.59 -19.91
N GLU A 76 -5.80 -1.24 -18.76
CA GLU A 76 -6.85 -1.03 -17.78
C GLU A 76 -6.77 0.37 -17.16
N ILE A 77 -5.56 0.85 -16.82
CA ILE A 77 -5.31 2.21 -16.30
C ILE A 77 -5.61 3.28 -17.37
N GLU A 78 -5.26 3.01 -18.63
CA GLU A 78 -5.58 3.91 -19.76
C GLU A 78 -7.10 4.06 -19.94
N ALA A 79 -7.85 2.99 -19.72
CA ALA A 79 -9.32 2.99 -19.83
C ALA A 79 -9.99 3.65 -18.62
N ASP A 80 -9.48 3.39 -17.41
CA ASP A 80 -9.96 3.99 -16.16
C ASP A 80 -8.78 4.15 -15.19
N PRO A 81 -8.36 5.39 -14.91
CA PRO A 81 -7.19 5.65 -14.07
C PRO A 81 -7.42 5.39 -12.56
N ARG A 82 -8.64 5.12 -12.13
CA ARG A 82 -8.92 4.83 -10.72
C ARG A 82 -8.34 3.47 -10.33
N VAL A 83 -7.69 3.43 -9.17
CA VAL A 83 -7.07 2.22 -8.65
C VAL A 83 -7.31 2.08 -7.15
N LYS A 84 -7.22 0.83 -6.67
CA LYS A 84 -7.15 0.52 -5.24
C LYS A 84 -5.91 -0.30 -4.96
N LEU A 85 -5.25 0.00 -3.85
CA LEU A 85 -4.04 -0.68 -3.40
C LEU A 85 -4.30 -1.24 -2.00
N PHE A 86 -3.90 -2.49 -1.77
CA PHE A 86 -4.05 -3.13 -0.47
C PHE A 86 -2.70 -3.66 -0.03
N PHE A 87 -2.26 -3.23 1.14
CA PHE A 87 -0.97 -3.56 1.73
C PHE A 87 -1.15 -4.37 3.00
N GLN A 88 -0.17 -5.22 3.29
CA GLN A 88 -0.05 -5.97 4.52
C GLN A 88 1.43 -6.10 4.87
N GLY A 89 1.89 -5.37 5.87
CA GLY A 89 3.27 -5.38 6.32
C GLY A 89 3.57 -6.50 7.32
N SER A 90 2.59 -6.93 8.11
CA SER A 90 2.76 -8.02 9.07
C SER A 90 1.59 -9.00 9.08
N LYS A 91 1.66 -10.04 9.94
CA LYS A 91 0.58 -11.05 10.04
C LYS A 91 -0.68 -10.53 10.70
N HIS A 92 -0.56 -9.56 11.59
CA HIS A 92 -1.65 -9.15 12.49
C HIS A 92 -1.93 -7.66 12.50
N SER A 93 -1.07 -6.85 11.88
CA SER A 93 -1.18 -5.40 11.78
C SER A 93 -0.60 -4.90 10.46
N ASP A 94 -0.39 -3.60 10.37
CA ASP A 94 0.25 -2.93 9.24
C ASP A 94 -0.54 -3.15 7.94
N PHE A 95 -1.88 -3.12 8.06
CA PHE A 95 -2.77 -3.18 6.89
C PHE A 95 -3.11 -1.76 6.43
N LEU A 96 -3.11 -1.59 5.11
CA LEU A 96 -3.45 -0.32 4.50
C LEU A 96 -4.27 -0.55 3.24
N SER A 97 -5.36 0.19 3.11
CA SER A 97 -6.15 0.30 1.88
C SER A 97 -6.06 1.73 1.37
N LEU A 98 -5.69 1.90 0.11
CA LEU A 98 -5.62 3.20 -0.57
C LEU A 98 -6.53 3.22 -1.78
N SER A 99 -7.16 4.36 -2.03
CA SER A 99 -7.82 4.70 -3.28
C SER A 99 -7.08 5.88 -3.91
N GLY A 100 -6.94 5.89 -5.22
CA GLY A 100 -6.24 6.97 -5.92
C GLY A 100 -6.33 6.85 -7.43
N ARG A 101 -5.53 7.65 -8.10
CA ARG A 101 -5.47 7.70 -9.57
C ARG A 101 -4.08 7.34 -10.07
N ALA A 102 -4.03 6.47 -11.06
CA ALA A 102 -2.79 6.04 -11.71
C ALA A 102 -2.58 6.80 -13.03
N SER A 103 -1.33 7.09 -13.33
CA SER A 103 -0.89 7.59 -14.62
C SER A 103 0.29 6.78 -15.14
N ILE A 104 0.42 6.70 -16.46
CA ILE A 104 1.48 5.91 -17.11
C ILE A 104 2.38 6.86 -17.89
N SER A 105 3.68 6.67 -17.77
CA SER A 105 4.68 7.38 -18.55
C SER A 105 5.80 6.46 -19.06
N ARG A 106 6.63 6.98 -19.97
CA ARG A 106 7.87 6.36 -20.44
C ARG A 106 9.07 7.25 -20.12
N ASP A 107 8.99 7.96 -18.98
CA ASP A 107 10.08 8.82 -18.53
C ASP A 107 11.33 7.99 -18.24
N LYS A 108 12.31 8.11 -19.12
CA LYS A 108 13.59 7.37 -19.04
C LYS A 108 14.40 7.75 -17.81
N ALA A 109 14.34 9.01 -17.35
CA ALA A 109 15.04 9.45 -16.17
C ALA A 109 14.44 8.77 -14.93
N LYS A 110 13.10 8.75 -14.81
CA LYS A 110 12.42 8.08 -13.70
C LYS A 110 12.57 6.56 -13.76
N ILE A 111 12.54 5.94 -14.94
CA ILE A 111 12.82 4.50 -15.09
C ILE A 111 14.22 4.17 -14.51
N LYS A 112 15.22 4.96 -14.87
CA LYS A 112 16.60 4.75 -14.42
C LYS A 112 16.76 4.95 -12.92
N GLU A 113 16.09 5.93 -12.36
CA GLU A 113 16.06 6.19 -10.91
C GLU A 113 15.46 5.02 -10.13
N LEU A 114 14.35 4.48 -10.62
CA LEU A 114 13.63 3.35 -9.98
C LEU A 114 14.26 1.98 -10.27
N TRP A 115 15.23 1.90 -11.20
CA TRP A 115 15.78 0.65 -11.64
C TRP A 115 16.58 -0.08 -10.55
N LYS A 116 16.25 -1.35 -10.35
CA LYS A 116 17.00 -2.27 -9.48
C LYS A 116 17.45 -3.49 -10.29
N PRO A 117 18.66 -4.03 -10.08
CA PRO A 117 19.19 -5.15 -10.87
C PRO A 117 18.29 -6.40 -10.87
N VAL A 118 17.53 -6.66 -9.83
CA VAL A 118 16.57 -7.77 -9.71
C VAL A 118 15.47 -7.68 -10.77
N LEU A 119 15.16 -6.51 -11.29
CA LEU A 119 14.12 -6.28 -12.30
C LEU A 119 14.47 -6.88 -13.66
N LYS A 120 15.73 -7.28 -13.89
CA LYS A 120 16.14 -8.05 -15.10
C LYS A 120 15.39 -9.37 -15.28
N VAL A 121 14.80 -9.90 -14.21
CA VAL A 121 13.95 -11.11 -14.30
C VAL A 121 12.74 -10.88 -15.21
N TRP A 122 12.22 -9.65 -15.25
CA TRP A 122 11.06 -9.27 -16.07
C TRP A 122 11.43 -8.45 -17.30
N PHE A 123 12.55 -7.71 -17.24
CA PHE A 123 13.03 -6.83 -18.32
C PHE A 123 14.44 -7.23 -18.73
N THR A 124 14.52 -8.20 -19.65
CA THR A 124 15.77 -8.87 -20.01
C THR A 124 16.80 -7.97 -20.67
N GLU A 125 16.37 -6.86 -21.30
CA GLU A 125 17.25 -5.86 -21.91
C GLU A 125 17.75 -4.81 -20.90
N GLY A 126 17.41 -4.98 -19.60
CA GLY A 126 17.84 -4.08 -18.54
C GLY A 126 16.99 -2.80 -18.49
N GLU A 127 17.58 -1.72 -17.95
CA GLU A 127 16.90 -0.42 -17.78
C GLU A 127 16.49 0.25 -19.09
N ASP A 128 17.07 -0.18 -20.20
CA ASP A 128 16.76 0.33 -21.54
C ASP A 128 15.70 -0.47 -22.29
N ASP A 129 15.16 -1.54 -21.68
CA ASP A 129 14.10 -2.35 -22.30
C ASP A 129 12.93 -1.45 -22.73
N PRO A 130 12.58 -1.44 -24.04
CA PRO A 130 11.59 -0.51 -24.58
C PRO A 130 10.17 -0.75 -24.06
N ARG A 131 9.93 -1.89 -23.42
CA ARG A 131 8.63 -2.23 -22.83
C ARG A 131 8.41 -1.57 -21.48
N ILE A 132 9.47 -1.06 -20.81
CA ILE A 132 9.32 -0.48 -19.48
C ILE A 132 8.47 0.78 -19.55
N THR A 133 7.49 0.83 -18.66
CA THR A 133 6.70 2.02 -18.32
C THR A 133 6.75 2.26 -16.82
N VAL A 134 6.59 3.50 -16.43
CA VAL A 134 6.40 3.93 -15.06
C VAL A 134 4.90 4.11 -14.82
N ILE A 135 4.40 3.53 -13.75
CA ILE A 135 3.08 3.84 -13.21
C ILE A 135 3.30 4.69 -11.95
N ARG A 136 2.73 5.90 -11.95
CA ARG A 136 2.61 6.74 -10.79
C ARG A 136 1.19 6.64 -10.27
N VAL A 137 1.01 6.42 -8.98
CA VAL A 137 -0.28 6.50 -8.30
C VAL A 137 -0.24 7.69 -7.34
N ASP A 138 -1.21 8.58 -7.50
CA ASP A 138 -1.49 9.67 -6.58
C ASP A 138 -2.64 9.22 -5.68
N PRO A 139 -2.39 8.85 -4.41
CA PRO A 139 -3.43 8.47 -3.48
C PRO A 139 -4.30 9.66 -3.11
N GLU A 140 -5.61 9.45 -2.97
CA GLU A 140 -6.59 10.48 -2.60
C GLU A 140 -7.06 10.28 -1.16
N ASP A 141 -7.34 9.02 -0.81
CA ASP A 141 -7.79 8.62 0.52
C ASP A 141 -7.36 7.18 0.85
N GLY A 142 -7.41 6.85 2.13
CA GLY A 142 -7.12 5.52 2.59
C GLY A 142 -7.70 5.21 3.96
N TYR A 143 -7.49 3.97 4.37
CA TYR A 143 -7.80 3.47 5.69
C TYR A 143 -6.71 2.53 6.17
N TYR A 144 -6.28 2.65 7.42
CA TYR A 144 -5.23 1.83 7.99
C TYR A 144 -5.68 1.10 9.26
N TRP A 145 -5.04 -0.05 9.50
CA TRP A 145 -5.13 -0.83 10.74
C TRP A 145 -3.71 -1.17 11.18
N ASP A 146 -3.36 -0.75 12.37
CA ASP A 146 -2.00 -0.87 12.90
C ASP A 146 -2.00 -1.11 14.41
N ASN A 147 -0.84 -1.15 15.04
CA ASN A 147 -0.64 -1.21 16.48
C ASN A 147 -0.07 0.12 16.99
N LYS A 148 -0.56 0.59 18.15
CA LYS A 148 -0.11 1.86 18.77
C LYS A 148 1.37 1.85 19.15
N HIS A 149 1.87 0.72 19.63
CA HIS A 149 3.21 0.58 20.19
C HIS A 149 4.09 -0.44 19.46
N GLY A 150 3.67 -0.84 18.26
CA GLY A 150 4.38 -1.83 17.44
C GLY A 150 4.08 -3.29 17.82
N ASN A 151 4.43 -4.19 16.92
CA ASN A 151 4.05 -5.60 16.96
C ASN A 151 4.54 -6.36 18.20
N ALA A 152 5.70 -6.01 18.75
CA ALA A 152 6.25 -6.65 19.95
C ALA A 152 5.42 -6.35 21.21
N VAL A 153 5.02 -5.09 21.38
CA VAL A 153 4.20 -4.64 22.53
C VAL A 153 2.79 -5.18 22.40
N ALA A 154 2.21 -5.16 21.21
CA ALA A 154 0.90 -5.73 20.94
C ALA A 154 0.84 -7.22 21.29
N GLY A 155 1.86 -7.99 20.91
CA GLY A 155 1.98 -9.41 21.26
C GLY A 155 2.03 -9.67 22.78
N VAL A 156 2.76 -8.85 23.53
CA VAL A 156 2.84 -8.95 24.99
C VAL A 156 1.49 -8.58 25.65
N LYS A 157 0.85 -7.49 25.22
CA LYS A 157 -0.47 -7.07 25.71
C LYS A 157 -1.53 -8.16 25.46
N MET A 158 -1.52 -8.77 24.28
CA MET A 158 -2.44 -9.87 23.91
C MET A 158 -2.27 -11.08 24.83
N LEU A 159 -1.03 -11.50 25.12
CA LEU A 159 -0.74 -12.62 26.02
C LEU A 159 -1.20 -12.34 27.46
N ILE A 160 -0.92 -11.15 27.98
CA ILE A 160 -1.36 -10.74 29.31
C ILE A 160 -2.89 -10.65 29.35
N GLY A 161 -3.53 -10.04 28.36
CA GLY A 161 -4.97 -9.93 28.25
C GLY A 161 -5.68 -11.29 28.29
N ALA A 162 -5.16 -12.27 27.53
CA ALA A 162 -5.65 -13.64 27.52
C ALA A 162 -5.53 -14.30 28.91
N ALA A 163 -4.43 -14.06 29.63
CA ALA A 163 -4.20 -14.64 30.95
C ALA A 163 -5.12 -14.07 32.05
N ILE A 164 -5.50 -12.80 31.96
CA ILE A 164 -6.34 -12.10 32.96
C ILE A 164 -7.81 -11.93 32.54
N GLY A 165 -8.18 -12.45 31.36
CA GLY A 165 -9.54 -12.33 30.82
C GLY A 165 -9.99 -10.90 30.50
N LYS A 166 -9.03 -10.01 30.18
CA LYS A 166 -9.30 -8.62 29.75
C LYS A 166 -8.80 -8.38 28.34
N THR A 167 -9.56 -7.61 27.58
CA THR A 167 -9.13 -7.14 26.26
C THR A 167 -8.07 -6.05 26.45
N LEU A 168 -6.79 -6.42 26.28
CA LEU A 168 -5.67 -5.48 26.19
C LEU A 168 -5.29 -5.38 24.70
N ASP A 169 -6.10 -4.67 23.95
CA ASP A 169 -5.91 -4.47 22.52
C ASP A 169 -5.03 -3.23 22.30
N ASP A 170 -3.97 -3.40 21.50
CA ASP A 170 -3.04 -2.34 21.11
C ASP A 170 -3.35 -1.80 19.70
N SER A 171 -4.45 -2.26 19.10
CA SER A 171 -4.83 -1.84 17.75
C SER A 171 -5.19 -0.36 17.68
N ILE A 172 -4.88 0.24 16.55
CA ILE A 172 -5.31 1.58 16.14
C ILE A 172 -5.71 1.54 14.68
N GLU A 173 -6.79 2.21 14.35
CA GLU A 173 -7.27 2.31 12.98
C GLU A 173 -7.77 3.72 12.67
N GLY A 174 -7.81 4.09 11.40
CA GLY A 174 -8.33 5.40 11.03
C GLY A 174 -8.30 5.67 9.54
N THR A 175 -8.93 6.78 9.16
CA THR A 175 -8.90 7.29 7.80
C THR A 175 -7.64 8.10 7.53
N LEU A 176 -7.16 8.02 6.28
CA LEU A 176 -6.10 8.86 5.75
C LEU A 176 -6.70 9.77 4.68
N ARG A 177 -6.55 11.09 4.86
CA ARG A 177 -6.86 12.10 3.83
C ARG A 177 -5.53 12.67 3.32
N LEU A 178 -5.17 12.28 2.12
CA LEU A 178 -3.87 12.55 1.51
C LEU A 178 -3.89 13.80 0.62
#